data_8cc48d0829e03f851e4eb34c1aec4743
#
_entry.id   8cc48d0829e03f851e4eb34c1aec4743
#
_cell.length_a   1.000
_cell.length_b   1.000
_cell.length_c   1.000
_cell.angle_alpha   90.00
_cell.angle_beta   90.00
_cell.angle_gamma   90.00
#
_symmetry.space_group_name_H-M   'P 1'
#
loop_
_entity.id
_entity.type
_entity.pdbx_description
1 polymer ?
#
loop_
_entity_poly.entity_id
_entity_poly.type
_entity_poly.pdbx_seq_one_letter_code
_entity_poly.pdbx_strand_id
1 'polypeptide(L)'
;MILSGRYLGEIIDAFGTIAERAEVRAIAGGLTDFHRMLENFLMTILNELNDSTLQNTNRERNNSAGIDLYDADSKTGFQITTVGTTQKINDTLRVVQERIIGAEKLEIKTLNVLVIGKKQRSYSLDTKLCQALNFNEKENIWDIITLSQKLIGIKPDVLKNIYDYVMRELTRVRIELELPDNNGEYPTDLGQYMELRPSGVLGNCSKLKAFCLEKEFYSSDDFDKAIVELREYFQELSLLPRITRQVLGEMIDRHESKRGKMIIVW
;
A
#
# COMPACT_ATOMS: atom_id res chain seq x y z
N MET A 1 16.23 -10.08 12.17
CA MET A 1 14.78 -10.20 11.85
C MET A 1 14.65 -10.90 10.52
N ILE A 2 13.81 -11.94 10.41
CA ILE A 2 13.58 -12.66 9.13
C ILE A 2 12.80 -11.72 8.21
N LEU A 3 13.19 -11.64 6.93
CA LEU A 3 12.62 -10.70 5.94
C LEU A 3 11.09 -10.85 5.79
N SER A 4 10.59 -12.09 5.76
CA SER A 4 9.15 -12.37 5.73
C SER A 4 8.40 -11.82 6.96
N GLY A 5 9.03 -11.85 8.13
CA GLY A 5 8.43 -11.25 9.33
C GLY A 5 8.33 -9.74 9.26
N ARG A 6 9.27 -9.07 8.59
CA ARG A 6 9.19 -7.64 8.31
C ARG A 6 8.07 -7.34 7.33
N TYR A 7 7.99 -8.05 6.20
CA TYR A 7 6.91 -7.87 5.22
C TYR A 7 5.53 -8.03 5.86
N LEU A 8 5.36 -9.10 6.65
CA LEU A 8 4.10 -9.35 7.35
C LEU A 8 3.75 -8.22 8.32
N GLY A 9 4.71 -7.73 9.10
CA GLY A 9 4.49 -6.61 10.03
C GLY A 9 4.02 -5.35 9.29
N GLU A 10 4.72 -4.95 8.24
CA GLU A 10 4.37 -3.77 7.45
C GLU A 10 3.00 -3.91 6.75
N ILE A 11 2.63 -5.12 6.29
CA ILE A 11 1.28 -5.38 5.72
C ILE A 11 0.20 -5.25 6.81
N ILE A 12 0.44 -5.78 8.02
CA ILE A 12 -0.52 -5.70 9.14
C ILE A 12 -0.75 -4.24 9.54
N ASP A 13 0.31 -3.45 9.66
CA ASP A 13 0.22 -2.02 9.98
C ASP A 13 -0.56 -1.26 8.90
N ALA A 14 -0.30 -1.61 7.64
CA ALA A 14 -1.02 -1.11 6.49
C ALA A 14 -2.53 -1.39 6.55
N PHE A 15 -2.90 -2.64 6.83
CA PHE A 15 -4.29 -3.04 6.98
C PHE A 15 -4.98 -2.34 8.16
N GLY A 16 -4.28 -2.15 9.27
CA GLY A 16 -4.78 -1.36 10.41
C GLY A 16 -5.12 0.07 10.00
N THR A 17 -4.22 0.73 9.27
CA THR A 17 -4.43 2.09 8.76
C THR A 17 -5.63 2.16 7.80
N ILE A 18 -5.78 1.19 6.90
CA ILE A 18 -6.92 1.14 5.97
C ILE A 18 -8.23 0.96 6.73
N ALA A 19 -8.26 0.07 7.73
CA ALA A 19 -9.46 -0.19 8.52
C ALA A 19 -9.92 1.04 9.30
N GLU A 20 -9.01 1.73 9.97
CA GLU A 20 -9.29 2.97 10.68
C GLU A 20 -9.86 4.05 9.75
N ARG A 21 -9.25 4.25 8.60
CA ARG A 21 -9.71 5.23 7.61
C ARG A 21 -11.05 4.85 6.99
N ALA A 22 -11.30 3.57 6.74
CA ALA A 22 -12.56 3.10 6.21
C ALA A 22 -13.71 3.35 7.20
N GLU A 23 -13.46 3.16 8.50
CA GLU A 23 -14.43 3.43 9.56
C GLU A 23 -14.78 4.93 9.65
N VAL A 24 -13.76 5.79 9.69
CA VAL A 24 -13.95 7.25 9.73
C VAL A 24 -14.75 7.74 8.52
N ARG A 25 -14.51 7.21 7.33
CA ARG A 25 -15.19 7.62 6.09
C ARG A 25 -16.61 7.07 5.97
N ALA A 26 -16.86 5.88 6.48
CA ALA A 26 -18.21 5.34 6.57
C ALA A 26 -19.11 6.26 7.41
N ILE A 27 -18.56 6.88 8.47
CA ILE A 27 -19.25 7.83 9.34
C ILE A 27 -19.45 9.20 8.65
N ALA A 28 -18.48 9.65 7.86
CA ALA A 28 -18.48 10.99 7.23
C ALA A 28 -19.38 11.12 5.99
N GLY A 29 -20.15 10.08 5.60
CA GLY A 29 -21.15 10.18 4.54
C GLY A 29 -20.70 9.79 3.13
N GLY A 30 -20.07 8.63 3.03
CA GLY A 30 -20.07 7.79 1.83
C GLY A 30 -19.40 8.33 0.59
N LEU A 31 -18.13 8.08 0.45
CA LEU A 31 -17.45 8.13 -0.86
C LEU A 31 -17.57 6.75 -1.52
N THR A 32 -18.56 6.58 -2.42
CA THR A 32 -18.75 5.34 -3.21
C THR A 32 -17.47 4.94 -3.96
N ASP A 33 -16.68 5.89 -4.40
CA ASP A 33 -15.42 5.66 -5.08
C ASP A 33 -14.37 5.01 -4.18
N PHE A 34 -14.34 5.37 -2.89
CA PHE A 34 -13.42 4.74 -1.94
C PHE A 34 -13.74 3.26 -1.73
N HIS A 35 -15.01 2.88 -1.62
CA HIS A 35 -15.41 1.48 -1.50
C HIS A 35 -14.98 0.68 -2.72
N ARG A 36 -15.18 1.22 -3.93
CA ARG A 36 -14.73 0.57 -5.17
C ARG A 36 -13.21 0.42 -5.25
N MET A 37 -12.46 1.44 -4.82
CA MET A 37 -10.99 1.35 -4.74
C MET A 37 -10.55 0.27 -3.75
N LEU A 38 -11.21 0.20 -2.59
CA LEU A 38 -10.95 -0.80 -1.57
C LEU A 38 -11.28 -2.23 -2.03
N GLU A 39 -12.41 -2.41 -2.75
CA GLU A 39 -12.74 -3.70 -3.37
C GLU A 39 -11.65 -4.14 -4.35
N ASN A 40 -11.17 -3.27 -5.24
CA ASN A 40 -10.10 -3.59 -6.18
C ASN A 40 -8.76 -3.88 -5.48
N PHE A 41 -8.45 -3.12 -4.43
CA PHE A 41 -7.27 -3.35 -3.61
C PHE A 41 -7.30 -4.74 -2.95
N LEU A 42 -8.41 -5.07 -2.29
CA LEU A 42 -8.59 -6.37 -1.64
C LEU A 42 -8.70 -7.53 -2.64
N MET A 43 -9.28 -7.30 -3.80
CA MET A 43 -9.33 -8.29 -4.89
C MET A 43 -7.95 -8.79 -5.27
N THR A 44 -6.99 -7.90 -5.45
CA THR A 44 -5.61 -8.28 -5.80
C THR A 44 -4.96 -9.11 -4.69
N ILE A 45 -5.15 -8.70 -3.43
CA ILE A 45 -4.60 -9.43 -2.27
C ILE A 45 -5.23 -10.81 -2.13
N LEU A 46 -6.56 -10.91 -2.28
CA LEU A 46 -7.28 -12.17 -2.18
C LEU A 46 -6.92 -13.13 -3.31
N ASN A 47 -6.69 -12.62 -4.52
CA ASN A 47 -6.24 -13.41 -5.65
C ASN A 47 -4.85 -14.01 -5.40
N GLU A 48 -3.89 -13.20 -4.97
CA GLU A 48 -2.55 -13.67 -4.62
C GLU A 48 -2.58 -14.67 -3.45
N LEU A 49 -3.41 -14.40 -2.42
CA LEU A 49 -3.50 -15.24 -1.23
C LEU A 49 -4.09 -16.62 -1.51
N ASN A 50 -5.13 -16.70 -2.36
CA ASN A 50 -5.91 -17.91 -2.59
C ASN A 50 -5.62 -18.56 -3.95
N ASP A 51 -4.69 -18.04 -4.74
CA ASP A 51 -4.45 -18.46 -6.14
C ASP A 51 -5.77 -18.50 -6.93
N SER A 52 -6.53 -17.38 -6.88
CA SER A 52 -7.86 -17.25 -7.43
C SER A 52 -7.96 -16.18 -8.52
N THR A 53 -9.08 -16.15 -9.23
CA THR A 53 -9.35 -15.22 -10.34
C THR A 53 -10.57 -14.34 -10.06
N LEU A 54 -10.70 -13.87 -8.81
CA LEU A 54 -11.76 -12.96 -8.40
C LEU A 54 -11.79 -11.72 -9.29
N GLN A 55 -12.99 -11.34 -9.68
CA GLN A 55 -13.27 -10.12 -10.45
C GLN A 55 -14.26 -9.25 -9.70
N ASN A 56 -14.14 -7.93 -9.84
CA ASN A 56 -15.07 -6.98 -9.23
C ASN A 56 -16.38 -6.98 -10.05
N THR A 57 -17.49 -7.38 -9.42
CA THR A 57 -18.81 -7.49 -10.05
C THR A 57 -19.45 -6.14 -10.33
N ASN A 58 -18.96 -5.07 -9.70
CA ASN A 58 -19.45 -3.70 -9.87
C ASN A 58 -18.88 -3.00 -11.12
N ARG A 59 -18.04 -3.68 -11.92
CA ARG A 59 -17.48 -3.12 -13.16
C ARG A 59 -18.52 -2.96 -14.26
N GLU A 60 -19.41 -3.94 -14.43
CA GLU A 60 -20.38 -3.97 -15.51
C GLU A 60 -21.79 -3.55 -15.08
N ARG A 61 -22.12 -3.66 -13.81
CA ARG A 61 -23.41 -3.27 -13.25
C ARG A 61 -23.18 -2.49 -11.95
N ASN A 62 -23.62 -1.25 -11.90
CA ASN A 62 -23.63 -0.49 -10.65
C ASN A 62 -24.51 -1.22 -9.61
N ASN A 63 -23.88 -1.64 -8.50
CA ASN A 63 -24.50 -2.33 -7.35
C ASN A 63 -24.96 -3.75 -7.61
N SER A 64 -24.04 -4.67 -7.87
CA SER A 64 -24.30 -6.11 -7.72
C SER A 64 -24.56 -6.43 -6.25
N ALA A 65 -25.83 -6.39 -5.84
CA ALA A 65 -26.20 -6.52 -4.44
C ALA A 65 -25.67 -7.83 -3.82
N GLY A 66 -25.00 -7.75 -2.69
CA GLY A 66 -24.59 -8.89 -1.87
C GLY A 66 -23.28 -9.57 -2.24
N ILE A 67 -22.64 -9.24 -3.38
CA ILE A 67 -21.34 -9.79 -3.77
C ILE A 67 -20.56 -8.72 -4.52
N ASP A 68 -19.41 -8.35 -4.01
CA ASP A 68 -18.53 -7.36 -4.62
C ASP A 68 -17.47 -8.01 -5.51
N LEU A 69 -16.94 -9.16 -5.08
CA LEU A 69 -15.96 -9.92 -5.85
C LEU A 69 -16.46 -11.34 -6.09
N TYR A 70 -16.23 -11.84 -7.29
CA TYR A 70 -16.66 -13.18 -7.69
C TYR A 70 -15.61 -13.87 -8.56
N ASP A 71 -15.36 -15.13 -8.25
CA ASP A 71 -14.56 -16.05 -9.04
C ASP A 71 -15.47 -17.10 -9.67
N ALA A 72 -15.59 -17.08 -10.99
CA ALA A 72 -16.47 -17.96 -11.74
C ALA A 72 -15.98 -19.41 -11.77
N ASP A 73 -14.67 -19.64 -11.68
CA ASP A 73 -14.09 -20.97 -11.74
C ASP A 73 -14.28 -21.73 -10.43
N SER A 74 -13.94 -21.10 -9.31
CA SER A 74 -14.13 -21.68 -7.97
C SER A 74 -15.55 -21.51 -7.44
N LYS A 75 -16.36 -20.63 -8.04
CA LYS A 75 -17.71 -20.22 -7.58
C LYS A 75 -17.65 -19.63 -6.17
N THR A 76 -16.60 -18.83 -5.91
CA THR A 76 -16.37 -18.17 -4.64
C THR A 76 -16.74 -16.70 -4.74
N GLY A 77 -17.56 -16.21 -3.83
CA GLY A 77 -17.96 -14.82 -3.72
C GLY A 77 -17.45 -14.17 -2.44
N PHE A 78 -17.12 -12.88 -2.52
CA PHE A 78 -16.83 -12.03 -1.37
C PHE A 78 -17.76 -10.81 -1.38
N GLN A 79 -18.34 -10.55 -0.21
CA GLN A 79 -18.92 -9.25 0.12
C GLN A 79 -17.92 -8.49 0.98
N ILE A 80 -17.60 -7.26 0.59
CA ILE A 80 -16.70 -6.37 1.35
C ILE A 80 -17.54 -5.30 2.02
N THR A 81 -17.38 -5.12 3.32
CA THR A 81 -18.20 -4.16 4.08
C THR A 81 -17.42 -3.57 5.25
N THR A 82 -17.70 -2.29 5.56
CA THR A 82 -17.25 -1.66 6.81
C THR A 82 -18.17 -1.96 7.99
N VAL A 83 -19.38 -2.48 7.71
CA VAL A 83 -20.41 -2.74 8.72
C VAL A 83 -20.46 -4.24 9.02
N GLY A 84 -19.86 -4.65 10.14
CA GLY A 84 -19.81 -6.04 10.60
C GLY A 84 -20.94 -6.43 11.56
N THR A 85 -22.17 -5.91 11.40
CA THR A 85 -23.30 -6.25 12.28
C THR A 85 -24.03 -7.53 11.84
N THR A 86 -24.62 -8.23 12.80
CA THR A 86 -25.47 -9.40 12.54
C THR A 86 -26.54 -9.11 11.48
N GLN A 87 -27.20 -7.95 11.55
CA GLN A 87 -28.20 -7.55 10.56
C GLN A 87 -27.60 -7.46 9.16
N LYS A 88 -26.45 -6.77 9.00
CA LYS A 88 -25.78 -6.62 7.70
C LYS A 88 -25.41 -7.97 7.09
N ILE A 89 -24.91 -8.90 7.93
CA ILE A 89 -24.57 -10.25 7.44
C ILE A 89 -25.83 -10.99 7.00
N ASN A 90 -26.90 -11.01 7.81
CA ASN A 90 -28.16 -11.64 7.42
C ASN A 90 -28.77 -11.04 6.16
N ASP A 91 -28.71 -9.73 5.99
CA ASP A 91 -29.19 -9.04 4.77
C ASP A 91 -28.37 -9.47 3.56
N THR A 92 -27.04 -9.57 3.70
CA THR A 92 -26.17 -10.11 2.64
C THR A 92 -26.55 -11.55 2.26
N LEU A 93 -26.70 -12.43 3.24
CA LEU A 93 -27.09 -13.83 3.01
C LEU A 93 -28.44 -13.93 2.27
N ARG A 94 -29.42 -13.11 2.69
CA ARG A 94 -30.74 -13.07 2.06
C ARG A 94 -30.66 -12.65 0.60
N VAL A 95 -29.95 -11.55 0.32
CA VAL A 95 -29.80 -11.03 -1.05
C VAL A 95 -29.10 -12.05 -1.95
N VAL A 96 -28.04 -12.69 -1.46
CA VAL A 96 -27.34 -13.73 -2.22
C VAL A 96 -28.25 -14.92 -2.49
N GLN A 97 -29.02 -15.38 -1.50
CA GLN A 97 -29.98 -16.47 -1.66
C GLN A 97 -31.06 -16.13 -2.71
N GLU A 98 -31.57 -14.89 -2.68
CA GLU A 98 -32.55 -14.43 -3.69
C GLU A 98 -31.94 -14.43 -5.10
N ARG A 99 -30.67 -14.11 -5.27
CA ARG A 99 -29.98 -14.16 -6.59
C ARG A 99 -29.74 -15.58 -7.08
N ILE A 100 -29.52 -16.54 -6.18
CA ILE A 100 -29.37 -17.96 -6.51
C ILE A 100 -30.69 -18.54 -7.01
N ILE A 101 -31.79 -18.24 -6.31
CA ILE A 101 -33.12 -18.78 -6.62
C ILE A 101 -33.77 -18.01 -7.78
N GLY A 102 -33.40 -16.73 -7.95
CA GLY A 102 -34.02 -15.82 -8.89
C GLY A 102 -33.60 -16.02 -10.35
N ALA A 103 -33.89 -15.03 -11.18
CA ALA A 103 -33.63 -15.05 -12.62
C ALA A 103 -32.14 -15.11 -12.98
N GLU A 104 -31.28 -14.64 -12.12
CA GLU A 104 -29.81 -14.61 -12.34
C GLU A 104 -29.16 -15.99 -12.26
N LYS A 105 -29.78 -16.94 -11.52
CA LYS A 105 -29.29 -18.31 -11.29
C LYS A 105 -27.79 -18.30 -10.88
N LEU A 106 -27.42 -17.40 -10.00
CA LEU A 106 -26.05 -17.24 -9.54
C LEU A 106 -25.53 -18.54 -8.93
N GLU A 107 -24.44 -19.06 -9.43
CA GLU A 107 -23.83 -20.27 -8.89
C GLU A 107 -22.75 -19.90 -7.85
N ILE A 108 -23.02 -20.14 -6.59
CA ILE A 108 -22.07 -19.93 -5.49
C ILE A 108 -21.87 -21.23 -4.71
N LYS A 109 -20.61 -21.62 -4.51
CA LYS A 109 -20.20 -22.70 -3.61
C LYS A 109 -19.76 -22.16 -2.26
N THR A 110 -19.05 -21.05 -2.25
CA THR A 110 -18.51 -20.43 -1.04
C THR A 110 -18.78 -18.95 -1.06
N LEU A 111 -19.47 -18.46 -0.06
CA LEU A 111 -19.66 -17.04 0.17
C LEU A 111 -18.82 -16.62 1.39
N ASN A 112 -18.03 -15.58 1.24
CA ASN A 112 -17.28 -14.97 2.34
C ASN A 112 -17.71 -13.52 2.54
N VAL A 113 -17.72 -13.05 3.77
CA VAL A 113 -17.93 -11.64 4.11
C VAL A 113 -16.66 -11.11 4.75
N LEU A 114 -16.04 -10.13 4.11
CA LEU A 114 -14.84 -9.45 4.63
C LEU A 114 -15.24 -8.11 5.24
N VAL A 115 -15.16 -8.03 6.56
CA VAL A 115 -15.41 -6.82 7.33
C VAL A 115 -14.14 -5.99 7.41
N ILE A 116 -14.17 -4.80 6.85
CA ILE A 116 -13.05 -3.84 6.95
C ILE A 116 -13.12 -3.16 8.32
N GLY A 117 -12.36 -3.68 9.24
CA GLY A 117 -12.40 -3.34 10.65
C GLY A 117 -12.44 -4.60 11.49
N LYS A 118 -13.16 -4.56 12.58
CA LYS A 118 -13.27 -5.65 13.54
C LYS A 118 -14.65 -6.33 13.47
N LYS A 119 -14.65 -7.64 13.30
CA LYS A 119 -15.89 -8.42 13.35
C LYS A 119 -16.41 -8.56 14.79
N GLN A 120 -17.70 -8.86 14.95
CA GLN A 120 -18.29 -9.17 16.24
C GLN A 120 -17.73 -10.48 16.81
N ARG A 121 -17.80 -10.66 18.13
CA ARG A 121 -17.38 -11.90 18.80
C ARG A 121 -18.27 -13.09 18.45
N SER A 122 -19.56 -12.83 18.19
CA SER A 122 -20.57 -13.82 17.83
C SER A 122 -21.66 -13.16 16.99
N TYR A 123 -22.31 -13.97 16.17
CA TYR A 123 -23.41 -13.56 15.30
C TYR A 123 -24.64 -14.41 15.53
N SER A 124 -25.80 -13.78 15.60
CA SER A 124 -27.10 -14.49 15.60
C SER A 124 -27.63 -14.56 14.16
N LEU A 125 -27.09 -15.48 13.37
CA LEU A 125 -27.43 -15.63 11.96
C LEU A 125 -28.70 -16.47 11.76
N ASP A 126 -29.39 -16.20 10.63
CA ASP A 126 -30.52 -17.03 10.22
C ASP A 126 -30.05 -18.44 9.82
N THR A 127 -30.43 -19.42 10.59
CA THR A 127 -30.03 -20.83 10.42
C THR A 127 -30.42 -21.39 9.04
N LYS A 128 -31.57 -20.96 8.52
CA LYS A 128 -32.06 -21.45 7.20
C LYS A 128 -31.19 -20.90 6.08
N LEU A 129 -30.81 -19.61 6.16
CA LEU A 129 -29.92 -18.99 5.18
C LEU A 129 -28.52 -19.59 5.26
N CYS A 130 -27.99 -19.80 6.47
CA CYS A 130 -26.70 -20.44 6.67
C CYS A 130 -26.67 -21.86 6.08
N GLN A 131 -27.71 -22.66 6.30
CA GLN A 131 -27.81 -24.00 5.71
C GLN A 131 -27.92 -23.96 4.18
N ALA A 132 -28.74 -23.07 3.62
CA ALA A 132 -28.93 -22.95 2.19
C ALA A 132 -27.65 -22.52 1.45
N LEU A 133 -26.81 -21.68 2.07
CA LEU A 133 -25.57 -21.16 1.50
C LEU A 133 -24.31 -21.89 1.99
N ASN A 134 -24.46 -22.94 2.80
CA ASN A 134 -23.33 -23.62 3.47
C ASN A 134 -22.38 -22.61 4.18
N PHE A 135 -22.98 -21.63 4.87
CA PHE A 135 -22.27 -20.52 5.49
C PHE A 135 -21.99 -20.77 6.95
N ASN A 136 -20.72 -20.69 7.34
CA ASN A 136 -20.26 -20.84 8.72
C ASN A 136 -19.66 -19.50 9.20
N GLU A 137 -20.20 -18.94 10.29
CA GLU A 137 -19.75 -17.65 10.81
C GLU A 137 -18.24 -17.60 11.13
N LYS A 138 -17.66 -18.71 11.59
CA LYS A 138 -16.26 -18.78 11.98
C LYS A 138 -15.31 -18.85 10.81
N GLU A 139 -15.76 -19.43 9.73
CA GLU A 139 -14.95 -19.69 8.53
C GLU A 139 -15.15 -18.63 7.45
N ASN A 140 -16.40 -18.14 7.32
CA ASN A 140 -16.79 -17.30 6.21
C ASN A 140 -16.88 -15.80 6.56
N ILE A 141 -16.86 -15.43 7.86
CA ILE A 141 -16.78 -14.01 8.24
C ILE A 141 -15.33 -13.70 8.61
N TRP A 142 -14.68 -12.94 7.73
CA TRP A 142 -13.32 -12.49 7.91
C TRP A 142 -13.31 -11.02 8.35
N ASP A 143 -12.30 -10.65 9.07
CA ASP A 143 -11.93 -9.27 9.35
C ASP A 143 -10.45 -9.06 8.99
N ILE A 144 -9.96 -7.86 9.19
CA ILE A 144 -8.55 -7.54 8.92
C ILE A 144 -7.60 -8.42 9.73
N ILE A 145 -7.99 -8.81 10.96
CA ILE A 145 -7.19 -9.72 11.80
C ILE A 145 -7.16 -11.12 11.17
N THR A 146 -8.32 -11.61 10.75
CA THR A 146 -8.43 -12.92 10.08
C THR A 146 -7.65 -12.94 8.76
N LEU A 147 -7.73 -11.87 7.97
CA LEU A 147 -6.96 -11.72 6.75
C LEU A 147 -5.45 -11.74 7.03
N SER A 148 -5.00 -10.99 8.04
CA SER A 148 -3.60 -10.96 8.48
C SER A 148 -3.12 -12.35 8.95
N GLN A 149 -3.95 -13.09 9.68
CA GLN A 149 -3.64 -14.44 10.11
C GLN A 149 -3.46 -15.42 8.93
N LYS A 150 -4.25 -15.24 7.87
CA LYS A 150 -4.13 -16.07 6.65
C LYS A 150 -2.84 -15.81 5.87
N LEU A 151 -2.21 -14.64 6.06
CA LEU A 151 -0.89 -14.35 5.49
C LEU A 151 0.25 -15.04 6.24
N ILE A 152 0.01 -15.52 7.46
CA ILE A 152 1.02 -16.26 8.24
C ILE A 152 1.21 -17.63 7.61
N GLY A 153 2.44 -17.95 7.22
CA GLY A 153 2.79 -19.27 6.68
C GLY A 153 2.58 -19.45 5.19
N ILE A 154 2.16 -18.41 4.45
CA ILE A 154 2.15 -18.47 2.99
C ILE A 154 3.58 -18.48 2.43
N LYS A 155 3.74 -18.88 1.17
CA LYS A 155 5.03 -18.92 0.49
C LYS A 155 5.69 -17.53 0.51
N PRO A 156 7.01 -17.42 0.77
CA PRO A 156 7.70 -16.13 0.85
C PRO A 156 7.54 -15.26 -0.40
N ASP A 157 7.51 -15.85 -1.58
CA ASP A 157 7.35 -15.11 -2.84
C ASP A 157 5.94 -14.49 -2.95
N VAL A 158 4.89 -15.23 -2.57
CA VAL A 158 3.52 -14.73 -2.51
C VAL A 158 3.40 -13.59 -1.49
N LEU A 159 4.00 -13.77 -0.31
CA LEU A 159 4.03 -12.72 0.70
C LEU A 159 4.73 -11.46 0.19
N LYS A 160 5.83 -11.63 -0.54
CA LYS A 160 6.56 -10.51 -1.14
C LYS A 160 5.72 -9.79 -2.20
N ASN A 161 5.02 -10.51 -3.07
CA ASN A 161 4.14 -9.92 -4.09
C ASN A 161 3.03 -9.08 -3.43
N ILE A 162 2.39 -9.62 -2.39
CA ILE A 162 1.38 -8.91 -1.61
C ILE A 162 2.00 -7.66 -0.95
N TYR A 163 3.17 -7.79 -0.36
CA TYR A 163 3.89 -6.68 0.26
C TYR A 163 4.18 -5.55 -0.75
N ASP A 164 4.79 -5.88 -1.88
CA ASP A 164 5.13 -4.91 -2.92
C ASP A 164 3.88 -4.19 -3.45
N TYR A 165 2.78 -4.93 -3.61
CA TYR A 165 1.50 -4.37 -4.01
C TYR A 165 0.93 -3.42 -2.96
N VAL A 166 0.83 -3.87 -1.71
CA VAL A 166 0.29 -3.10 -0.59
C VAL A 166 1.07 -1.80 -0.39
N MET A 167 2.40 -1.87 -0.38
CA MET A 167 3.23 -0.68 -0.20
C MET A 167 3.07 0.33 -1.34
N ARG A 168 2.97 -0.13 -2.57
CA ARG A 168 2.72 0.74 -3.74
C ARG A 168 1.37 1.43 -3.68
N GLU A 169 0.31 0.70 -3.37
CA GLU A 169 -1.06 1.23 -3.35
C GLU A 169 -1.32 2.14 -2.14
N LEU A 170 -0.71 1.85 -0.99
CA LEU A 170 -0.83 2.72 0.19
C LEU A 170 -0.21 4.08 -0.01
N THR A 171 0.90 4.16 -0.73
CA THR A 171 1.51 5.45 -1.05
C THR A 171 0.52 6.29 -1.88
N ARG A 172 -0.20 5.68 -2.83
CA ARG A 172 -1.26 6.33 -3.61
C ARG A 172 -2.42 6.77 -2.72
N VAL A 173 -2.95 5.85 -1.91
CA VAL A 173 -4.09 6.14 -1.03
C VAL A 173 -3.76 7.26 -0.04
N ARG A 174 -2.55 7.33 0.49
CA ARG A 174 -2.12 8.44 1.33
C ARG A 174 -2.15 9.78 0.60
N ILE A 175 -1.67 9.84 -0.62
CA ILE A 175 -1.62 11.07 -1.43
C ILE A 175 -3.03 11.51 -1.86
N GLU A 176 -3.87 10.56 -2.27
CA GLU A 176 -5.21 10.87 -2.82
C GLU A 176 -6.27 11.17 -1.74
N LEU A 177 -6.05 10.68 -0.52
CA LEU A 177 -7.04 10.78 0.56
C LEU A 177 -6.77 11.91 1.56
N GLU A 178 -5.70 12.65 1.40
CA GLU A 178 -5.43 13.79 2.25
C GLU A 178 -6.20 15.02 1.77
N LEU A 179 -7.16 15.40 2.57
CA LEU A 179 -7.80 16.70 2.43
C LEU A 179 -6.99 17.72 3.22
N PRO A 180 -6.71 18.89 2.66
CA PRO A 180 -6.09 19.97 3.41
C PRO A 180 -6.97 20.32 4.62
N ASP A 181 -6.36 20.71 5.71
CA ASP A 181 -7.05 21.25 6.87
C ASP A 181 -7.70 22.63 6.55
N ASN A 182 -8.36 23.24 7.53
CA ASN A 182 -9.00 24.55 7.36
C ASN A 182 -8.02 25.68 7.02
N ASN A 183 -6.72 25.46 7.17
CA ASN A 183 -5.65 26.41 6.83
C ASN A 183 -5.04 26.10 5.44
N GLY A 184 -5.50 25.05 4.77
CA GLY A 184 -4.97 24.60 3.50
C GLY A 184 -3.72 23.72 3.63
N GLU A 185 -3.36 23.31 4.85
CA GLU A 185 -2.22 22.43 5.09
C GLU A 185 -2.69 20.96 5.07
N TYR A 186 -1.88 20.10 4.46
CA TYR A 186 -2.14 18.68 4.44
C TYR A 186 -1.71 18.03 5.76
N PRO A 187 -2.59 17.25 6.42
CA PRO A 187 -2.28 16.63 7.69
C PRO A 187 -1.23 15.52 7.63
N THR A 188 -0.68 15.27 6.43
CA THR A 188 0.42 14.32 6.33
C THR A 188 1.61 14.87 7.05
N ASP A 189 1.97 14.19 8.10
CA ASP A 189 3.33 14.29 8.59
C ASP A 189 4.28 13.62 7.58
N LEU A 190 4.52 14.34 6.48
CA LEU A 190 5.56 13.96 5.51
C LEU A 190 6.93 13.86 6.19
N GLY A 191 7.06 14.32 7.43
CA GLY A 191 8.26 14.16 8.23
C GLY A 191 8.70 12.72 8.39
N GLN A 192 7.77 11.75 8.36
CA GLN A 192 8.10 10.32 8.37
C GLN A 192 8.73 9.83 7.05
N TYR A 193 8.48 10.55 5.96
CA TYR A 193 9.01 10.25 4.62
C TYR A 193 10.05 11.26 4.17
N MET A 194 10.26 12.32 4.94
CA MET A 194 11.39 13.21 4.71
C MET A 194 12.66 12.45 5.06
N GLU A 195 13.45 12.23 4.05
CA GLU A 195 14.80 11.74 4.26
C GLU A 195 15.52 12.67 5.22
N LEU A 196 16.20 12.07 6.17
CA LEU A 196 17.16 12.80 6.97
C LEU A 196 18.11 13.52 6.01
N ARG A 197 18.28 14.82 6.21
CA ARG A 197 19.28 15.59 5.46
C ARG A 197 20.61 14.87 5.55
N PRO A 198 21.36 14.78 4.45
CA PRO A 198 22.69 14.20 4.51
C PRO A 198 23.49 14.91 5.60
N SER A 199 23.92 14.16 6.59
CA SER A 199 24.74 14.68 7.69
C SER A 199 26.21 14.83 7.31
N GLY A 200 26.55 14.61 6.03
CA GLY A 200 27.90 14.71 5.52
C GLY A 200 28.39 16.16 5.59
N VAL A 201 29.26 16.43 6.52
CA VAL A 201 30.05 17.66 6.51
C VAL A 201 31.30 17.37 5.70
N LEU A 202 31.52 18.14 4.64
CA LEU A 202 32.82 18.12 3.95
C LEU A 202 33.92 18.33 5.01
N GLY A 203 34.74 17.31 5.20
CA GLY A 203 35.92 17.40 6.05
C GLY A 203 36.91 18.44 5.54
N ASN A 204 38.11 18.46 6.08
CA ASN A 204 39.15 19.40 5.67
C ASN A 204 39.71 19.11 4.26
N CYS A 205 39.24 18.05 3.60
CA CYS A 205 39.67 17.62 2.24
C CYS A 205 41.20 17.50 2.07
N SER A 206 41.94 17.27 3.17
CA SER A 206 43.41 17.28 3.17
C SER A 206 44.04 16.30 2.19
N LYS A 207 43.43 15.11 2.02
CA LYS A 207 43.91 14.11 1.05
C LYS A 207 43.69 14.56 -0.39
N LEU A 208 42.57 15.19 -0.66
CA LEU A 208 42.25 15.74 -2.00
C LEU A 208 43.19 16.93 -2.29
N LYS A 209 43.42 17.80 -1.30
CA LYS A 209 44.38 18.91 -1.41
C LYS A 209 45.78 18.41 -1.77
N ALA A 210 46.27 17.41 -1.05
CA ALA A 210 47.58 16.81 -1.31
C ALA A 210 47.68 16.24 -2.71
N PHE A 211 46.66 15.51 -3.16
CA PHE A 211 46.59 14.96 -4.53
C PHE A 211 46.58 16.05 -5.61
N CYS A 212 45.74 17.09 -5.47
CA CYS A 212 45.65 18.18 -6.43
C CYS A 212 46.94 18.99 -6.54
N LEU A 213 47.62 19.20 -5.42
CA LEU A 213 48.94 19.89 -5.39
C LEU A 213 50.03 19.01 -6.03
N GLU A 214 50.07 17.72 -5.72
CA GLU A 214 51.00 16.76 -6.33
C GLU A 214 50.84 16.68 -7.86
N LYS A 215 49.64 16.79 -8.37
CA LYS A 215 49.32 16.76 -9.80
C LYS A 215 49.34 18.13 -10.47
N GLU A 216 49.66 19.16 -9.76
CA GLU A 216 49.69 20.55 -10.26
C GLU A 216 48.38 21.04 -10.87
N PHE A 217 47.24 20.44 -10.42
CA PHE A 217 45.93 20.84 -10.90
C PHE A 217 45.48 22.19 -10.35
N TYR A 218 45.89 22.53 -9.15
CA TYR A 218 45.53 23.79 -8.47
C TYR A 218 46.71 24.32 -7.64
N SER A 219 46.81 25.64 -7.54
CA SER A 219 47.62 26.28 -6.47
C SER A 219 46.92 26.08 -5.11
N SER A 220 47.68 26.26 -4.01
CA SER A 220 47.08 26.13 -2.67
C SER A 220 45.91 27.09 -2.47
N ASP A 221 46.04 28.33 -2.93
CA ASP A 221 45.03 29.38 -2.76
C ASP A 221 43.77 29.10 -3.64
N ASP A 222 43.95 28.58 -4.84
CA ASP A 222 42.83 28.21 -5.70
C ASP A 222 42.09 26.99 -5.19
N PHE A 223 42.81 26.03 -4.57
CA PHE A 223 42.19 24.89 -3.94
C PHE A 223 41.35 25.34 -2.72
N ASP A 224 41.84 26.24 -1.90
CA ASP A 224 41.08 26.71 -0.72
C ASP A 224 39.81 27.47 -1.14
N LYS A 225 39.83 28.23 -2.24
CA LYS A 225 38.63 28.84 -2.84
C LYS A 225 37.67 27.79 -3.35
N ALA A 226 38.16 26.81 -4.10
CA ALA A 226 37.34 25.74 -4.63
C ALA A 226 36.63 24.90 -3.52
N ILE A 227 37.30 24.73 -2.36
CA ILE A 227 36.70 24.07 -1.19
C ILE A 227 35.53 24.87 -0.59
N VAL A 228 35.64 26.20 -0.57
CA VAL A 228 34.55 27.07 -0.12
C VAL A 228 33.33 26.90 -1.03
N GLU A 229 33.52 27.01 -2.34
CA GLU A 229 32.46 26.80 -3.33
C GLU A 229 31.84 25.40 -3.22
N LEU A 230 32.65 24.35 -3.07
CA LEU A 230 32.18 22.99 -2.85
C LEU A 230 31.31 22.85 -1.59
N ARG A 231 31.62 23.56 -0.52
CA ARG A 231 30.78 23.55 0.70
C ARG A 231 29.43 24.21 0.45
N GLU A 232 29.38 25.28 -0.31
CA GLU A 232 28.13 25.94 -0.70
C GLU A 232 27.29 25.01 -1.55
N TYR A 233 27.83 24.37 -2.57
CA TYR A 233 27.14 23.37 -3.36
C TYR A 233 26.63 22.19 -2.52
N PHE A 234 27.42 21.71 -1.57
CA PHE A 234 26.97 20.65 -0.65
C PHE A 234 25.79 21.08 0.21
N GLN A 235 25.78 22.33 0.66
CA GLN A 235 24.65 22.86 1.41
C GLN A 235 23.40 22.94 0.52
N GLU A 236 23.51 23.47 -0.67
CA GLU A 236 22.39 23.53 -1.64
C GLU A 236 21.87 22.13 -1.98
N LEU A 237 22.75 21.18 -2.31
CA LEU A 237 22.38 19.82 -2.60
C LEU A 237 21.71 19.12 -1.43
N SER A 238 22.10 19.46 -0.19
CA SER A 238 21.48 18.89 1.01
C SER A 238 20.03 19.31 1.21
N LEU A 239 19.60 20.41 0.58
CA LEU A 239 18.23 20.90 0.60
C LEU A 239 17.34 20.20 -0.44
N LEU A 240 17.93 19.52 -1.41
CA LEU A 240 17.19 18.83 -2.45
C LEU A 240 16.71 17.44 -1.99
N PRO A 241 15.53 16.99 -2.44
CA PRO A 241 15.09 15.62 -2.24
C PRO A 241 16.11 14.61 -2.81
N ARG A 242 16.20 13.42 -2.21
CA ARG A 242 17.14 12.35 -2.65
C ARG A 242 16.98 12.02 -4.12
N ILE A 243 15.73 11.91 -4.57
CA ILE A 243 15.45 11.58 -5.98
C ILE A 243 16.06 12.63 -6.91
N THR A 244 15.98 13.91 -6.54
CA THR A 244 16.59 15.01 -7.31
C THR A 244 18.11 14.89 -7.32
N ARG A 245 18.73 14.59 -6.16
CA ARG A 245 20.17 14.36 -6.06
C ARG A 245 20.63 13.17 -6.89
N GLN A 246 19.86 12.07 -6.87
CA GLN A 246 20.15 10.87 -7.67
C GLN A 246 20.04 11.16 -9.19
N VAL A 247 19.00 11.90 -9.60
CA VAL A 247 18.85 12.32 -11.01
C VAL A 247 20.01 13.20 -11.45
N LEU A 248 20.42 14.16 -10.62
CA LEU A 248 21.58 15.02 -10.90
C LEU A 248 22.87 14.19 -11.02
N GLY A 249 23.10 13.24 -10.09
CA GLY A 249 24.24 12.33 -10.17
C GLY A 249 24.24 11.53 -11.47
N GLU A 250 23.12 10.92 -11.84
CA GLU A 250 22.98 10.17 -13.08
C GLU A 250 23.20 11.05 -14.33
N MET A 251 22.73 12.30 -14.30
CA MET A 251 22.96 13.25 -15.40
C MET A 251 24.44 13.60 -15.55
N ILE A 252 25.16 13.78 -14.43
CA ILE A 252 26.61 14.06 -14.42
C ILE A 252 27.36 12.83 -14.97
N ASP A 253 27.08 11.65 -14.48
CA ASP A 253 27.71 10.40 -14.92
C ASP A 253 27.51 10.15 -16.44
N ARG A 254 26.29 10.40 -16.94
CA ARG A 254 26.01 10.32 -18.39
C ARG A 254 26.71 11.39 -19.20
N HIS A 255 26.87 12.56 -18.65
CA HIS A 255 27.61 13.64 -19.33
C HIS A 255 29.10 13.33 -19.38
N GLU A 256 29.68 12.84 -18.31
CA GLU A 256 31.09 12.48 -18.22
C GLU A 256 31.44 11.24 -19.02
N SER A 257 30.55 10.23 -19.05
CA SER A 257 30.74 9.05 -19.88
C SER A 257 30.83 9.36 -21.39
N LYS A 258 30.22 10.48 -21.82
CA LYS A 258 30.35 10.98 -23.19
C LYS A 258 31.62 11.79 -23.46
N ARG A 259 32.28 12.29 -22.43
CA ARG A 259 33.51 13.13 -22.53
C ARG A 259 34.80 12.42 -22.17
N GLY A 260 34.77 11.13 -21.78
CA GLY A 260 35.98 10.35 -21.48
C GLY A 260 36.65 10.76 -20.18
N LYS A 261 36.25 10.06 -19.10
CA LYS A 261 36.93 9.85 -17.84
C LYS A 261 37.32 11.08 -17.00
N MET A 262 36.43 11.44 -16.08
CA MET A 262 36.85 11.89 -14.75
C MET A 262 36.05 11.09 -13.73
N ILE A 263 36.75 10.40 -12.83
CA ILE A 263 36.12 9.60 -11.75
C ILE A 263 35.92 10.55 -10.58
N ILE A 264 34.67 10.90 -10.28
CA ILE A 264 34.33 11.48 -8.99
C ILE A 264 33.85 10.33 -8.11
N VAL A 265 34.67 9.97 -7.14
CA VAL A 265 34.33 9.01 -6.09
C VAL A 265 33.65 9.77 -4.96
N TRP A 266 32.38 9.46 -4.71
CA TRP A 266 31.59 10.00 -3.60
C TRP A 266 31.76 9.15 -2.33
#